data_a2d7b4060e97dae1b16888170776b99d
#
_entry.id   a2d7b4060e97dae1b16888170776b99d
#
_cell.length_a   1.000
_cell.length_b   1.000
_cell.length_c   1.000
_cell.angle_alpha   90.00
_cell.angle_beta   90.00
_cell.angle_gamma   90.00
#
_symmetry.space_group_name_H-M   'P 1'
#
loop_
_entity.id
_entity.type
_entity.pdbx_description
1 polymer ?
#
loop_
_entity_poly.entity_id
_entity_poly.type
_entity_poly.pdbx_seq_one_letter_code
_entity_poly.pdbx_strand_id
1 'polypeptide(L)'
;GSPNVGTYPGEIELFSRHPDFVLEDESSHVAPLPFDDVVSSLSAIILDDGYYDFIRENVELIEGVPTLSPLHIIPLKMRAHIDNNRLHGEGVHISEKVLRKHRADVVELSGLLSASARLDLQGRLRTDAEEFLADFVRYVSGETNRRRRIKLEEALEFLRHVYL
;
A
#
# COMPACT_ATOMS: atom_id res chain seq x y z
N GLY A 1 -24.01 -16.76 -5.43
CA GLY A 1 -23.13 -16.76 -6.59
C GLY A 1 -22.81 -15.34 -6.95
N SER A 2 -21.56 -14.92 -6.82
CA SER A 2 -21.12 -13.59 -7.25
C SER A 2 -21.30 -13.51 -8.78
N PRO A 3 -21.87 -12.42 -9.31
CA PRO A 3 -21.97 -12.27 -10.75
C PRO A 3 -20.55 -12.10 -11.31
N ASN A 4 -20.17 -13.03 -12.18
CA ASN A 4 -18.91 -12.96 -12.91
C ASN A 4 -19.10 -11.96 -14.07
N VAL A 5 -19.03 -10.68 -13.77
CA VAL A 5 -19.16 -9.59 -14.76
C VAL A 5 -17.77 -9.05 -15.01
N GLY A 6 -17.11 -9.53 -16.07
CA GLY A 6 -15.76 -9.17 -16.48
C GLY A 6 -15.56 -7.70 -16.91
N THR A 7 -16.35 -6.77 -16.41
CA THR A 7 -16.34 -5.34 -16.74
C THR A 7 -16.14 -4.42 -15.53
N TYR A 8 -16.10 -4.96 -14.30
CA TYR A 8 -15.91 -4.16 -13.08
C TYR A 8 -14.71 -4.65 -12.29
N PRO A 9 -14.01 -3.77 -11.56
CA PRO A 9 -12.94 -4.17 -10.65
C PRO A 9 -13.49 -5.14 -9.60
N GLY A 10 -12.72 -6.19 -9.29
CA GLY A 10 -13.10 -7.22 -8.33
C GLY A 10 -13.06 -6.74 -6.88
N GLU A 11 -12.41 -5.61 -6.61
CA GLU A 11 -12.22 -5.01 -5.30
C GLU A 11 -12.25 -3.49 -5.42
N ILE A 12 -12.93 -2.83 -4.49
CA ILE A 12 -12.96 -1.37 -4.36
C ILE A 12 -12.50 -1.05 -2.94
N GLU A 13 -11.44 -0.24 -2.82
CA GLU A 13 -10.96 0.25 -1.54
C GLU A 13 -11.47 1.67 -1.30
N LEU A 14 -12.01 1.93 -0.11
CA LEU A 14 -12.45 3.24 0.32
C LEU A 14 -11.40 3.84 1.27
N PHE A 15 -11.03 5.09 1.01
CA PHE A 15 -10.09 5.83 1.83
C PHE A 15 -10.79 7.01 2.51
N SER A 16 -10.48 7.24 3.77
CA SER A 16 -10.99 8.37 4.54
C SER A 16 -9.86 9.10 5.24
N ARG A 17 -10.02 10.40 5.42
CA ARG A 17 -9.18 11.16 6.34
C ARG A 17 -9.51 10.73 7.77
N HIS A 18 -8.54 10.86 8.69
CA HIS A 18 -8.77 10.63 10.12
C HIS A 18 -9.99 11.46 10.59
N PRO A 19 -10.99 10.84 11.21
CA PRO A 19 -12.16 11.58 11.66
C PRO A 19 -11.82 12.51 12.85
N ASP A 20 -12.54 13.63 12.98
CA ASP A 20 -12.40 14.57 14.08
C ASP A 20 -12.98 14.03 15.43
N PHE A 21 -13.47 12.80 15.46
CA PHE A 21 -13.97 12.12 16.65
C PHE A 21 -13.10 10.93 17.03
N VAL A 22 -13.05 10.62 18.30
CA VAL A 22 -12.26 9.49 18.84
C VAL A 22 -12.89 8.18 18.36
N LEU A 23 -12.09 7.36 17.66
CA LEU A 23 -12.48 5.99 17.34
C LEU A 23 -12.41 5.13 18.63
N GLU A 24 -13.37 4.23 18.84
CA GLU A 24 -13.39 3.34 20.00
C GLU A 24 -12.14 2.45 20.09
N ASP A 25 -11.45 2.27 18.98
CA ASP A 25 -10.17 1.57 18.89
C ASP A 25 -9.18 2.40 18.05
N GLU A 26 -8.26 3.13 18.72
CA GLU A 26 -7.21 3.92 18.08
C GLU A 26 -6.21 3.08 17.28
N SER A 27 -6.20 1.76 17.47
CA SER A 27 -5.37 0.83 16.70
C SER A 27 -5.97 0.45 15.35
N SER A 28 -7.23 0.78 15.12
CA SER A 28 -7.92 0.45 13.87
C SER A 28 -7.62 1.46 12.77
N HIS A 29 -6.93 1.02 11.73
CA HIS A 29 -6.77 1.79 10.48
C HIS A 29 -8.01 1.69 9.57
N VAL A 30 -9.09 1.07 10.05
CA VAL A 30 -10.33 0.83 9.30
C VAL A 30 -11.51 1.28 10.12
N ALA A 31 -12.25 2.27 9.64
CA ALA A 31 -13.51 2.69 10.25
C ALA A 31 -14.70 2.06 9.55
N PRO A 32 -15.64 1.45 10.27
CA PRO A 32 -16.91 1.06 9.67
C PRO A 32 -17.65 2.31 9.20
N LEU A 33 -18.19 2.26 7.99
CA LEU A 33 -19.03 3.34 7.48
C LEU A 33 -20.42 3.22 8.10
N PRO A 34 -21.04 4.32 8.55
CA PRO A 34 -22.36 4.33 9.17
C PRO A 34 -23.47 4.21 8.12
N PHE A 35 -23.59 3.04 7.52
CA PHE A 35 -24.71 2.68 6.67
C PHE A 35 -25.64 1.74 7.43
N ASP A 36 -26.97 1.83 7.13
CA ASP A 36 -27.98 0.95 7.72
C ASP A 36 -27.59 -0.54 7.63
N ASP A 37 -28.11 -1.36 8.52
CA ASP A 37 -27.81 -2.78 8.79
C ASP A 37 -27.64 -3.72 7.58
N VAL A 38 -27.97 -3.28 6.38
CA VAL A 38 -27.87 -4.07 5.13
C VAL A 38 -26.47 -4.04 4.52
N VAL A 39 -25.59 -3.10 4.91
CA VAL A 39 -24.24 -2.89 4.34
C VAL A 39 -23.16 -2.93 5.41
N SER A 40 -23.26 -3.88 6.33
CA SER A 40 -22.37 -4.02 7.49
C SER A 40 -20.91 -4.41 7.19
N SER A 41 -20.54 -4.56 5.92
CA SER A 41 -19.20 -4.96 5.50
C SER A 41 -18.39 -3.87 4.79
N LEU A 42 -18.92 -2.66 4.63
CA LEU A 42 -18.17 -1.54 4.07
C LEU A 42 -17.38 -0.84 5.15
N SER A 43 -16.10 -0.71 4.93
CA SER A 43 -15.18 0.02 5.80
C SER A 43 -14.26 0.92 4.97
N ALA A 44 -13.86 2.05 5.54
CA ALA A 44 -12.88 2.93 4.93
C ALA A 44 -11.53 2.78 5.61
N ILE A 45 -10.48 2.72 4.84
CA ILE A 45 -9.10 2.79 5.35
C ILE A 45 -8.84 4.22 5.78
N ILE A 46 -8.49 4.42 7.06
CA ILE A 46 -8.17 5.73 7.60
C ILE A 46 -6.71 6.04 7.29
N LEU A 47 -6.51 7.20 6.69
CA LEU A 47 -5.20 7.70 6.32
C LEU A 47 -4.87 8.96 7.13
N ASP A 48 -3.58 9.15 7.44
CA ASP A 48 -3.10 10.47 7.86
C ASP A 48 -3.25 11.49 6.71
N ASP A 49 -3.22 12.78 7.06
CA ASP A 49 -3.47 13.87 6.09
C ASP A 49 -2.54 13.81 4.89
N GLY A 50 -1.27 13.45 5.08
CA GLY A 50 -0.28 13.38 4.01
C GLY A 50 -0.63 12.31 2.97
N TYR A 51 -1.04 11.13 3.39
CA TYR A 51 -1.48 10.06 2.49
C TYR A 51 -2.82 10.34 1.84
N TYR A 52 -3.75 10.94 2.58
CA TYR A 52 -5.06 11.31 2.04
C TYR A 52 -4.94 12.38 0.93
N ASP A 53 -4.18 13.42 1.18
CA ASP A 53 -3.95 14.48 0.18
C ASP A 53 -3.17 13.93 -1.02
N PHE A 54 -2.17 13.08 -0.80
CA PHE A 54 -1.44 12.40 -1.86
C PHE A 54 -2.37 11.58 -2.79
N ILE A 55 -3.31 10.83 -2.24
CA ILE A 55 -4.30 10.09 -3.04
C ILE A 55 -5.16 11.06 -3.83
N ARG A 56 -5.72 12.08 -3.19
CA ARG A 56 -6.61 13.05 -3.84
C ARG A 56 -5.96 13.79 -5.00
N GLU A 57 -4.70 14.13 -4.88
CA GLU A 57 -3.95 14.85 -5.90
C GLU A 57 -3.57 13.99 -7.11
N ASN A 58 -3.49 12.66 -6.92
CA ASN A 58 -2.98 11.75 -7.93
C ASN A 58 -4.02 10.74 -8.46
N VAL A 59 -5.28 10.83 -8.02
CA VAL A 59 -6.38 10.04 -8.57
C VAL A 59 -6.71 10.52 -9.99
N GLU A 60 -6.79 9.57 -10.92
CA GLU A 60 -7.22 9.76 -12.29
C GLU A 60 -8.56 9.05 -12.52
N LEU A 61 -9.39 9.59 -13.40
CA LEU A 61 -10.63 8.92 -13.82
C LEU A 61 -10.37 8.09 -15.08
N ILE A 62 -10.39 6.77 -14.94
CA ILE A 62 -10.30 5.84 -16.06
C ILE A 62 -11.66 5.25 -16.28
N GLU A 63 -12.29 5.58 -17.42
CA GLU A 63 -13.66 5.17 -17.75
C GLU A 63 -14.69 5.53 -16.65
N GLY A 64 -14.48 6.66 -15.97
CA GLY A 64 -15.34 7.12 -14.88
C GLY A 64 -15.05 6.49 -13.51
N VAL A 65 -14.05 5.62 -13.40
CA VAL A 65 -13.62 4.99 -12.15
C VAL A 65 -12.41 5.73 -11.59
N PRO A 66 -12.45 6.24 -10.34
CA PRO A 66 -11.28 6.80 -9.67
C PRO A 66 -10.18 5.74 -9.53
N THR A 67 -9.00 6.00 -10.06
CA THR A 67 -7.90 5.03 -10.13
C THR A 67 -6.58 5.71 -9.81
N LEU A 68 -5.68 5.00 -9.13
CA LEU A 68 -4.29 5.41 -8.96
C LEU A 68 -3.40 4.60 -9.92
N SER A 69 -2.42 5.26 -10.52
CA SER A 69 -1.41 4.55 -11.31
C SER A 69 -0.50 3.70 -10.41
N PRO A 70 0.19 2.67 -10.95
CA PRO A 70 1.17 1.90 -10.18
C PRO A 70 2.20 2.76 -9.44
N LEU A 71 2.63 3.87 -10.04
CA LEU A 71 3.56 4.82 -9.44
C LEU A 71 3.06 5.38 -8.10
N HIS A 72 1.75 5.62 -7.99
CA HIS A 72 1.13 6.19 -6.79
C HIS A 72 0.57 5.12 -5.82
N ILE A 73 0.33 3.89 -6.30
CA ILE A 73 -0.08 2.76 -5.42
C ILE A 73 1.11 2.22 -4.60
N ILE A 74 2.32 2.19 -5.17
CA ILE A 74 3.51 1.64 -4.51
C ILE A 74 3.77 2.26 -3.12
N PRO A 75 3.77 3.59 -2.92
CA PRO A 75 3.93 4.19 -1.59
C PRO A 75 2.91 3.71 -0.57
N LEU A 76 1.64 3.50 -0.97
CA LEU A 76 0.60 2.95 -0.10
C LEU A 76 0.91 1.51 0.32
N LYS A 77 1.41 0.69 -0.61
CA LYS A 77 1.83 -0.70 -0.31
C LYS A 77 3.08 -0.75 0.58
N MET A 78 4.02 0.20 0.42
CA MET A 78 5.16 0.36 1.31
C MET A 78 4.69 0.66 2.74
N ARG A 79 3.78 1.61 2.91
CA ARG A 79 3.17 1.95 4.20
C ARG A 79 2.47 0.74 4.83
N ALA A 80 1.60 0.06 4.09
CA ALA A 80 0.89 -1.12 4.58
C ALA A 80 1.85 -2.25 5.03
N HIS A 81 3.00 -2.40 4.36
CA HIS A 81 4.04 -3.34 4.78
C HIS A 81 4.64 -2.95 6.14
N ILE A 82 5.00 -1.67 6.32
CA ILE A 82 5.58 -1.16 7.57
C ILE A 82 4.59 -1.33 8.73
N ASP A 83 3.35 -0.92 8.54
CA ASP A 83 2.31 -1.01 9.58
C ASP A 83 2.05 -2.46 10.00
N ASN A 84 1.95 -3.39 9.05
CA ASN A 84 1.77 -4.80 9.37
C ASN A 84 2.97 -5.38 10.13
N ASN A 85 4.20 -5.02 9.78
CA ASN A 85 5.39 -5.46 10.49
C ASN A 85 5.45 -4.87 11.91
N ARG A 86 5.08 -3.60 12.08
CA ARG A 86 5.02 -2.95 13.39
C ARG A 86 3.97 -3.62 14.28
N LEU A 87 2.74 -3.79 13.80
CA LEU A 87 1.68 -4.47 14.54
C LEU A 87 2.05 -5.90 14.92
N HIS A 88 2.69 -6.64 14.01
CA HIS A 88 3.19 -7.97 14.31
C HIS A 88 4.26 -7.95 15.42
N GLY A 89 5.17 -6.98 15.38
CA GLY A 89 6.18 -6.76 16.43
C GLY A 89 5.59 -6.38 17.79
N GLU A 90 4.44 -5.73 17.80
CA GLU A 90 3.65 -5.39 19.00
C GLU A 90 2.80 -6.57 19.52
N GLY A 91 2.87 -7.73 18.88
CA GLY A 91 2.18 -8.96 19.29
C GLY A 91 0.80 -9.16 18.65
N VAL A 92 0.39 -8.31 17.73
CA VAL A 92 -0.85 -8.51 16.95
C VAL A 92 -0.66 -9.69 15.99
N HIS A 93 -1.62 -10.60 15.97
CA HIS A 93 -1.55 -11.76 15.08
C HIS A 93 -1.77 -11.35 13.62
N ILE A 94 -0.69 -11.22 12.87
CA ILE A 94 -0.69 -11.00 11.42
C ILE A 94 -0.18 -12.27 10.75
N SER A 95 -0.93 -12.82 9.79
CA SER A 95 -0.50 -14.03 9.09
C SER A 95 0.74 -13.77 8.22
N GLU A 96 1.63 -14.76 8.14
CA GLU A 96 2.82 -14.73 7.29
C GLU A 96 2.51 -14.37 5.81
N LYS A 97 1.33 -14.75 5.33
CA LYS A 97 0.88 -14.40 3.98
C LYS A 97 0.68 -12.90 3.83
N VAL A 98 0.06 -12.25 4.83
CA VAL A 98 -0.19 -10.79 4.83
C VAL A 98 1.12 -10.03 4.96
N LEU A 99 2.03 -10.44 5.87
CA LEU A 99 3.34 -9.79 6.03
C LEU A 99 4.16 -9.78 4.73
N ARG A 100 4.03 -10.83 3.91
CA ARG A 100 4.76 -10.95 2.64
C ARG A 100 4.06 -10.30 1.46
N LYS A 101 2.72 -10.14 1.52
CA LYS A 101 1.90 -9.70 0.39
C LYS A 101 2.34 -8.32 -0.12
N HIS A 102 2.35 -7.31 0.73
CA HIS A 102 2.59 -5.93 0.30
C HIS A 102 3.99 -5.72 -0.29
N ARG A 103 5.02 -6.40 0.25
CA ARG A 103 6.36 -6.36 -0.34
C ARG A 103 6.39 -7.02 -1.72
N ALA A 104 5.68 -8.14 -1.90
CA ALA A 104 5.56 -8.79 -3.21
C ALA A 104 4.82 -7.89 -4.20
N ASP A 105 3.72 -7.24 -3.77
CA ASP A 105 2.96 -6.29 -4.58
C ASP A 105 3.86 -5.13 -5.05
N VAL A 106 4.69 -4.57 -4.16
CA VAL A 106 5.64 -3.49 -4.52
C VAL A 106 6.61 -3.93 -5.61
N VAL A 107 7.17 -5.13 -5.49
CA VAL A 107 8.10 -5.68 -6.51
C VAL A 107 7.38 -5.92 -7.83
N GLU A 108 6.17 -6.45 -7.81
CA GLU A 108 5.37 -6.70 -9.01
C GLU A 108 4.98 -5.39 -9.71
N LEU A 109 4.44 -4.43 -8.95
CA LEU A 109 4.04 -3.12 -9.47
C LEU A 109 5.22 -2.32 -10.01
N SER A 110 6.41 -2.45 -9.42
CA SER A 110 7.61 -1.77 -9.91
C SER A 110 7.98 -2.19 -11.34
N GLY A 111 7.67 -3.42 -11.72
CA GLY A 111 7.85 -3.93 -13.08
C GLY A 111 6.93 -3.29 -14.14
N LEU A 112 5.89 -2.57 -13.71
CA LEU A 112 4.97 -1.85 -14.60
C LEU A 112 5.39 -0.39 -14.83
N LEU A 113 6.39 0.10 -14.09
CA LEU A 113 6.84 1.48 -14.21
C LEU A 113 7.79 1.67 -15.41
N SER A 114 7.73 2.87 -16.02
CA SER A 114 8.73 3.28 -16.99
C SER A 114 10.10 3.41 -16.35
N ALA A 115 11.16 3.10 -17.08
CA ALA A 115 12.55 3.28 -16.64
C ALA A 115 12.88 4.75 -16.26
N SER A 116 12.13 5.71 -16.82
CA SER A 116 12.25 7.14 -16.51
C SER A 116 11.32 7.60 -15.37
N ALA A 117 10.56 6.70 -14.76
CA ALA A 117 9.64 7.07 -13.67
C ALA A 117 10.40 7.71 -12.51
N ARG A 118 9.84 8.80 -11.99
CA ARG A 118 10.32 9.53 -10.80
C ARG A 118 9.12 10.10 -10.05
N LEU A 119 9.18 10.05 -8.74
CA LEU A 119 8.19 10.63 -7.86
C LEU A 119 8.91 11.14 -6.60
N ASP A 120 8.97 12.45 -6.45
CA ASP A 120 9.56 13.07 -5.27
C ASP A 120 8.60 13.01 -4.08
N LEU A 121 8.77 12.02 -3.24
CA LEU A 121 7.97 11.85 -2.03
C LEU A 121 8.40 12.84 -0.95
N GLN A 122 7.42 13.40 -0.23
CA GLN A 122 7.66 14.37 0.84
C GLN A 122 7.11 13.89 2.18
N GLY A 123 7.61 14.47 3.27
CA GLY A 123 7.09 14.24 4.61
C GLY A 123 7.03 12.75 5.00
N ARG A 124 5.88 12.33 5.46
CA ARG A 124 5.67 10.95 5.93
C ARG A 124 5.85 9.90 4.84
N LEU A 125 5.37 10.17 3.62
CA LEU A 125 5.52 9.24 2.50
C LEU A 125 7.01 8.96 2.21
N ARG A 126 7.85 9.99 2.28
CA ARG A 126 9.30 9.87 2.11
C ARG A 126 9.93 9.01 3.20
N THR A 127 9.60 9.28 4.45
CA THR A 127 10.10 8.51 5.60
C THR A 127 9.71 7.04 5.52
N ASP A 128 8.45 6.76 5.18
CA ASP A 128 7.96 5.40 5.06
C ASP A 128 8.61 4.65 3.86
N ALA A 129 8.87 5.34 2.76
CA ALA A 129 9.60 4.76 1.64
C ALA A 129 11.05 4.40 2.02
N GLU A 130 11.74 5.27 2.76
CA GLU A 130 13.10 5.02 3.27
C GLU A 130 13.12 3.81 4.23
N GLU A 131 12.16 3.72 5.15
CA GLU A 131 12.02 2.60 6.09
C GLU A 131 11.74 1.29 5.36
N PHE A 132 10.80 1.29 4.40
CA PHE A 132 10.51 0.12 3.57
C PHE A 132 11.75 -0.35 2.81
N LEU A 133 12.48 0.55 2.17
CA LEU A 133 13.66 0.20 1.39
C LEU A 133 14.80 -0.31 2.28
N ALA A 134 14.93 0.19 3.50
CA ALA A 134 15.88 -0.35 4.48
C ALA A 134 15.51 -1.78 4.91
N ASP A 135 14.21 -2.05 5.13
CA ASP A 135 13.74 -3.42 5.40
C ASP A 135 13.95 -4.34 4.18
N PHE A 136 13.69 -3.83 2.99
CA PHE A 136 13.85 -4.60 1.76
C PHE A 136 15.32 -5.00 1.51
N VAL A 137 16.30 -4.14 1.85
CA VAL A 137 17.73 -4.51 1.85
C VAL A 137 17.98 -5.73 2.72
N ARG A 138 17.47 -5.75 3.95
CA ARG A 138 17.63 -6.89 4.88
C ARG A 138 17.04 -8.17 4.30
N TYR A 139 15.86 -8.06 3.70
CA TYR A 139 15.21 -9.19 3.04
C TYR A 139 16.02 -9.75 1.88
N VAL A 140 16.50 -8.88 0.98
CA VAL A 140 17.32 -9.26 -0.19
C VAL A 140 18.62 -9.94 0.25
N SER A 141 19.26 -9.43 1.32
CA SER A 141 20.48 -9.99 1.87
C SER A 141 20.29 -11.42 2.43
N GLY A 142 19.07 -11.74 2.89
CA GLY A 142 18.71 -13.08 3.36
C GLY A 142 18.30 -14.06 2.27
N GLU A 143 18.12 -13.62 1.02
CA GLU A 143 17.66 -14.48 -0.07
C GLU A 143 18.80 -15.38 -0.57
N THR A 144 18.60 -16.70 -0.47
CA THR A 144 19.58 -17.72 -0.85
C THR A 144 19.51 -18.14 -2.32
N ASN A 145 18.34 -18.00 -2.95
CA ASN A 145 18.19 -18.30 -4.37
C ASN A 145 18.80 -17.18 -5.21
N ARG A 146 19.94 -17.47 -5.87
CA ARG A 146 20.71 -16.49 -6.65
C ARG A 146 19.86 -15.76 -7.72
N ARG A 147 19.03 -16.49 -8.47
CA ARG A 147 18.21 -15.87 -9.54
C ARG A 147 17.16 -14.91 -8.97
N ARG A 148 16.54 -15.31 -7.87
CA ARG A 148 15.56 -14.49 -7.17
C ARG A 148 16.22 -13.26 -6.56
N ARG A 149 17.39 -13.44 -5.91
CA ARG A 149 18.15 -12.35 -5.32
C ARG A 149 18.49 -11.28 -6.35
N ILE A 150 19.02 -11.64 -7.53
CA ILE A 150 19.34 -10.68 -8.60
C ILE A 150 18.10 -9.84 -8.98
N LYS A 151 16.96 -10.48 -9.20
CA LYS A 151 15.71 -9.76 -9.52
C LYS A 151 15.27 -8.79 -8.41
N LEU A 152 15.47 -9.16 -7.16
CA LEU A 152 15.13 -8.33 -6.01
C LEU A 152 16.11 -7.16 -5.85
N GLU A 153 17.40 -7.37 -6.14
CA GLU A 153 18.44 -6.34 -6.17
C GLU A 153 18.12 -5.30 -7.26
N GLU A 154 17.77 -5.75 -8.46
CA GLU A 154 17.34 -4.87 -9.56
C GLU A 154 16.09 -4.04 -9.18
N ALA A 155 15.06 -4.67 -8.58
CA ALA A 155 13.88 -3.99 -8.10
C ALA A 155 14.20 -2.97 -7.00
N LEU A 156 15.08 -3.31 -6.06
CA LEU A 156 15.52 -2.42 -4.98
C LEU A 156 16.20 -1.16 -5.53
N GLU A 157 17.17 -1.32 -6.43
CA GLU A 157 17.88 -0.19 -7.06
C GLU A 157 16.90 0.69 -7.88
N PHE A 158 15.99 0.07 -8.60
CA PHE A 158 14.99 0.80 -9.36
C PHE A 158 14.04 1.59 -8.46
N LEU A 159 13.52 0.99 -7.38
CA LEU A 159 12.65 1.67 -6.42
C LEU A 159 13.36 2.85 -5.73
N ARG A 160 14.63 2.71 -5.38
CA ARG A 160 15.43 3.84 -4.88
C ARG A 160 15.50 4.98 -5.87
N HIS A 161 15.75 4.65 -7.12
CA HIS A 161 15.83 5.64 -8.16
C HIS A 161 14.49 6.33 -8.43
N VAL A 162 13.36 5.65 -8.26
CA VAL A 162 12.03 6.21 -8.47
C VAL A 162 11.62 7.14 -7.33
N TYR A 163 11.91 6.77 -6.06
CA TYR A 163 11.28 7.40 -4.88
C TYR A 163 12.25 8.14 -3.95
N LEU A 164 13.57 7.97 -4.13
CA LEU A 164 14.62 8.64 -3.34
C LEU A 164 15.53 9.50 -4.20
#